data_ca35831d50f132324c9c0c161d1fd604
#
_entry.id   ca35831d50f132324c9c0c161d1fd604
#
_cell.length_a   1.000
_cell.length_b   1.000
_cell.length_c   1.000
_cell.angle_alpha   90.00
_cell.angle_beta   90.00
_cell.angle_gamma   90.00
#
_symmetry.space_group_name_H-M   'P 1'
#
loop_
_entity.id
_entity.type
_entity.pdbx_description
1 polymer ?
#
loop_
_entity_poly.entity_id
_entity_poly.type
_entity_poly.pdbx_seq_one_letter_code
_entity_poly.pdbx_strand_id
1 'polypeptide(L)'
;MKEKKLISVIVYLYNNENSILDFLSQITQQAETLFEQFEVIIVNDCSTDNSVQKIKTAEFLNPFQVSIIQMSFHQGVELSMSAGLDLSSGDFVYEFDSTIIDYNENLILQSYQKMIEGYDIVAVSPIESDNLISKMFYKIYNYYTKSEYKL
;
A
#
# COMPACT_ATOMS: atom_id res chain seq x y z
N MET A 1 0.18 -24.25 -1.71
CA MET A 1 -0.39 -23.99 -3.06
C MET A 1 -0.57 -22.50 -3.14
N LYS A 2 -0.09 -21.86 -4.20
CA LYS A 2 -0.27 -20.41 -4.36
C LYS A 2 -1.71 -20.10 -4.79
N GLU A 3 -2.19 -18.93 -4.42
CA GLU A 3 -3.52 -18.44 -4.79
C GLU A 3 -3.53 -17.99 -6.26
N LYS A 4 -4.61 -18.32 -6.99
CA LYS A 4 -4.72 -18.08 -8.45
C LYS A 4 -5.27 -16.70 -8.80
N LYS A 5 -5.63 -15.92 -7.80
CA LYS A 5 -6.12 -14.55 -7.99
C LYS A 5 -4.99 -13.63 -8.41
N LEU A 6 -5.25 -12.74 -9.35
CA LEU A 6 -4.35 -11.66 -9.70
C LEU A 6 -4.41 -10.57 -8.62
N ILE A 7 -3.26 -10.17 -8.15
CA ILE A 7 -3.15 -9.15 -7.09
C ILE A 7 -2.46 -7.91 -7.66
N SER A 8 -3.04 -6.74 -7.42
CA SER A 8 -2.37 -5.45 -7.66
C SER A 8 -1.84 -4.90 -6.35
N VAL A 9 -0.56 -4.58 -6.30
CA VAL A 9 0.10 -3.92 -5.18
C VAL A 9 0.38 -2.49 -5.58
N ILE A 10 -0.32 -1.52 -4.97
CA ILE A 10 -0.14 -0.09 -5.23
C ILE A 10 0.71 0.49 -4.11
N VAL A 11 1.75 1.24 -4.49
CA VAL A 11 2.72 1.82 -3.55
C VAL A 11 2.83 3.32 -3.81
N TYR A 12 2.51 4.12 -2.80
CA TYR A 12 2.78 5.55 -2.81
C TYR A 12 4.28 5.83 -2.65
N LEU A 13 4.81 6.70 -3.48
CA LEU A 13 6.22 7.08 -3.47
C LEU A 13 6.37 8.60 -3.45
N TYR A 14 6.95 9.12 -2.37
CA TYR A 14 7.35 10.52 -2.28
C TYR A 14 8.60 10.67 -1.42
N ASN A 15 9.77 10.86 -2.07
CA ASN A 15 11.07 11.05 -1.40
C ASN A 15 11.43 9.93 -0.41
N ASN A 16 11.33 8.68 -0.85
CA ASN A 16 11.57 7.48 -0.03
C ASN A 16 12.84 6.72 -0.45
N GLU A 17 13.89 7.40 -0.91
CA GLU A 17 15.09 6.74 -1.44
C GLU A 17 15.79 5.79 -0.46
N ASN A 18 15.57 5.96 0.84
CA ASN A 18 16.21 5.15 1.89
C ASN A 18 15.44 3.87 2.24
N SER A 19 14.13 3.81 1.96
CA SER A 19 13.26 2.69 2.36
C SER A 19 12.65 1.92 1.19
N ILE A 20 12.53 2.54 0.02
CA ILE A 20 11.76 1.98 -1.09
C ILE A 20 12.27 0.61 -1.57
N LEU A 21 13.58 0.39 -1.67
CA LEU A 21 14.09 -0.89 -2.16
C LEU A 21 13.90 -2.02 -1.16
N ASP A 22 14.11 -1.77 0.12
CA ASP A 22 13.88 -2.76 1.18
C ASP A 22 12.40 -3.10 1.26
N PHE A 23 11.53 -2.10 1.17
CA PHE A 23 10.09 -2.28 1.10
C PHE A 23 9.68 -3.15 -0.08
N LEU A 24 10.08 -2.79 -1.31
CA LEU A 24 9.73 -3.54 -2.52
C LEU A 24 10.26 -4.98 -2.48
N SER A 25 11.47 -5.18 -1.96
CA SER A 25 12.04 -6.53 -1.81
C SER A 25 11.18 -7.41 -0.90
N GLN A 26 10.75 -6.89 0.25
CA GLN A 26 9.91 -7.64 1.18
C GLN A 26 8.52 -7.91 0.62
N ILE A 27 7.86 -6.91 0.02
CA ILE A 27 6.52 -7.06 -0.54
C ILE A 27 6.50 -8.02 -1.72
N THR A 28 7.45 -7.91 -2.65
CA THR A 28 7.52 -8.83 -3.80
C THR A 28 7.82 -10.25 -3.36
N GLN A 29 8.68 -10.47 -2.38
CA GLN A 29 8.95 -11.80 -1.83
C GLN A 29 7.71 -12.41 -1.16
N GLN A 30 6.96 -11.64 -0.40
CA GLN A 30 5.71 -12.10 0.22
C GLN A 30 4.64 -12.41 -0.84
N ALA A 31 4.43 -11.50 -1.79
CA ALA A 31 3.48 -11.69 -2.88
C ALA A 31 3.83 -12.92 -3.73
N GLU A 32 5.10 -13.10 -4.09
CA GLU A 32 5.57 -14.27 -4.84
C GLU A 32 5.32 -15.59 -4.09
N THR A 33 5.43 -15.57 -2.76
CA THR A 33 5.18 -16.78 -1.95
C THR A 33 3.69 -17.15 -1.92
N LEU A 34 2.81 -16.15 -1.88
CA LEU A 34 1.37 -16.34 -1.66
C LEU A 34 0.58 -16.48 -2.97
N PHE A 35 0.94 -15.76 -4.01
CA PHE A 35 0.14 -15.62 -5.23
C PHE A 35 0.86 -16.18 -6.47
N GLU A 36 0.09 -16.69 -7.42
CA GLU A 36 0.62 -17.15 -8.72
C GLU A 36 0.97 -15.96 -9.63
N GLN A 37 0.18 -14.89 -9.53
CA GLN A 37 0.33 -13.68 -10.35
C GLN A 37 0.09 -12.43 -9.52
N PHE A 38 0.96 -11.45 -9.67
CA PHE A 38 0.78 -10.14 -9.11
C PHE A 38 1.49 -9.08 -9.95
N GLU A 39 1.04 -7.86 -9.83
CA GLU A 39 1.68 -6.67 -10.40
C GLU A 39 1.98 -5.65 -9.29
N VAL A 40 2.99 -4.82 -9.53
CA VAL A 40 3.35 -3.71 -8.63
C VAL A 40 3.19 -2.40 -9.38
N ILE A 41 2.40 -1.50 -8.84
CA ILE A 41 2.15 -0.17 -9.38
C ILE A 41 2.70 0.86 -8.41
N ILE A 42 3.77 1.52 -8.78
CA ILE A 42 4.41 2.55 -7.95
C ILE A 42 3.94 3.89 -8.44
N VAL A 43 3.29 4.67 -7.57
CA VAL A 43 2.82 6.01 -7.91
C VAL A 43 3.79 7.03 -7.33
N ASN A 44 4.65 7.55 -8.20
CA ASN A 44 5.61 8.59 -7.84
C ASN A 44 4.95 9.96 -7.84
N ASP A 45 4.71 10.49 -6.65
CA ASP A 45 4.09 11.79 -6.42
C ASP A 45 5.12 12.94 -6.47
N CYS A 46 5.84 13.01 -7.61
CA CYS A 46 6.82 14.05 -7.89
C CYS A 46 8.04 14.05 -6.94
N SER A 47 8.61 12.87 -6.63
CA SER A 47 9.83 12.78 -5.84
C SER A 47 10.97 13.54 -6.48
N THR A 48 11.78 14.20 -5.65
CA THR A 48 12.97 14.99 -6.07
C THR A 48 14.28 14.30 -5.68
N ASP A 49 14.21 13.19 -4.94
CA ASP A 49 15.35 12.36 -4.54
C ASP A 49 15.65 11.25 -5.57
N ASN A 50 16.51 10.29 -5.21
CA ASN A 50 16.89 9.18 -6.09
C ASN A 50 15.94 7.98 -6.07
N SER A 51 14.77 8.08 -5.44
CA SER A 51 13.83 6.95 -5.29
C SER A 51 13.52 6.26 -6.62
N VAL A 52 13.09 7.02 -7.62
CA VAL A 52 12.72 6.48 -8.94
C VAL A 52 13.92 5.87 -9.66
N GLN A 53 15.11 6.48 -9.55
CA GLN A 53 16.30 5.94 -10.18
C GLN A 53 16.72 4.63 -9.55
N LYS A 54 16.64 4.51 -8.23
CA LYS A 54 16.93 3.27 -7.49
C LYS A 54 15.99 2.14 -7.94
N ILE A 55 14.69 2.41 -8.08
CA ILE A 55 13.72 1.42 -8.54
C ILE A 55 14.05 0.94 -9.96
N LYS A 56 14.34 1.86 -10.89
CA LYS A 56 14.65 1.53 -12.29
C LYS A 56 15.92 0.68 -12.45
N THR A 57 16.83 0.74 -11.50
CA THR A 57 18.09 -0.02 -11.51
C THR A 57 18.06 -1.27 -10.63
N ALA A 58 16.96 -1.55 -9.96
CA ALA A 58 16.81 -2.68 -9.06
C ALA A 58 16.57 -3.98 -9.83
N GLU A 59 17.63 -4.77 -10.05
CA GLU A 59 17.58 -6.01 -10.83
C GLU A 59 16.63 -7.07 -10.26
N PHE A 60 16.42 -7.09 -8.95
CA PHE A 60 15.49 -8.01 -8.31
C PHE A 60 14.03 -7.82 -8.72
N LEU A 61 13.69 -6.66 -9.29
CA LEU A 61 12.35 -6.37 -9.81
C LEU A 61 12.12 -6.90 -11.25
N ASN A 62 13.17 -7.25 -11.98
CA ASN A 62 13.07 -7.68 -13.37
C ASN A 62 12.11 -8.87 -13.63
N PRO A 63 11.97 -9.86 -12.71
CA PRO A 63 11.04 -10.96 -12.91
C PRO A 63 9.56 -10.54 -12.78
N PHE A 64 9.26 -9.36 -12.21
CA PHE A 64 7.91 -8.93 -11.86
C PHE A 64 7.37 -7.89 -12.82
N GLN A 65 6.04 -7.83 -12.93
CA GLN A 65 5.38 -6.74 -13.64
C GLN A 65 5.36 -5.50 -12.75
N VAL A 66 6.26 -4.55 -13.02
CA VAL A 66 6.37 -3.30 -12.27
C VAL A 66 6.06 -2.11 -13.17
N SER A 67 5.12 -1.29 -12.78
CA SER A 67 4.75 -0.05 -13.45
C SER A 67 5.02 1.15 -12.56
N ILE A 68 5.48 2.27 -13.14
CA ILE A 68 5.68 3.52 -12.41
C ILE A 68 4.78 4.59 -13.05
N ILE A 69 3.82 5.09 -12.27
CA ILE A 69 3.03 6.27 -12.61
C ILE A 69 3.80 7.50 -12.14
N GLN A 70 4.02 8.45 -13.02
CA GLN A 70 4.65 9.73 -12.69
C GLN A 70 3.59 10.81 -12.60
N MET A 71 3.33 11.31 -11.40
CA MET A 71 2.47 12.47 -11.20
C MET A 71 3.16 13.73 -11.71
N SER A 72 2.42 14.66 -12.29
CA SER A 72 2.96 15.89 -12.87
C SER A 72 3.42 16.92 -11.84
N PHE A 73 2.85 16.87 -10.64
CA PHE A 73 3.22 17.65 -9.46
C PHE A 73 2.78 16.91 -8.20
N HIS A 74 3.26 17.32 -7.04
CA HIS A 74 2.90 16.71 -5.77
C HIS A 74 1.42 16.95 -5.45
N GLN A 75 0.65 15.88 -5.37
CA GLN A 75 -0.81 15.90 -5.17
C GLN A 75 -1.26 15.28 -3.84
N GLY A 76 -0.37 14.57 -3.17
CA GLY A 76 -0.66 13.84 -1.94
C GLY A 76 -1.12 12.41 -2.16
N VAL A 77 -1.22 11.68 -1.06
CA VAL A 77 -1.46 10.22 -1.03
C VAL A 77 -2.77 9.85 -1.73
N GLU A 78 -3.86 10.51 -1.41
CA GLU A 78 -5.21 10.14 -1.87
C GLU A 78 -5.35 10.16 -3.39
N LEU A 79 -4.92 11.24 -4.05
CA LEU A 79 -4.99 11.35 -5.50
C LEU A 79 -4.00 10.41 -6.19
N SER A 80 -2.83 10.22 -5.60
CA SER A 80 -1.84 9.29 -6.12
C SER A 80 -2.33 7.84 -6.03
N MET A 81 -2.91 7.44 -4.91
CA MET A 81 -3.48 6.09 -4.75
C MET A 81 -4.64 5.85 -5.71
N SER A 82 -5.50 6.86 -5.93
CA SER A 82 -6.57 6.80 -6.94
C SER A 82 -6.02 6.54 -8.35
N ALA A 83 -4.92 7.21 -8.74
CA ALA A 83 -4.28 6.97 -10.04
C ALA A 83 -3.71 5.54 -10.15
N GLY A 84 -3.17 5.00 -9.06
CA GLY A 84 -2.73 3.62 -8.99
C GLY A 84 -3.89 2.63 -9.14
N LEU A 85 -5.00 2.90 -8.47
CA LEU A 85 -6.20 2.09 -8.54
C LEU A 85 -6.80 2.06 -9.95
N ASP A 86 -6.83 3.19 -10.63
CA ASP A 86 -7.32 3.29 -12.02
C ASP A 86 -6.47 2.45 -13.01
N LEU A 87 -5.20 2.22 -12.72
CA LEU A 87 -4.32 1.38 -13.54
C LEU A 87 -4.38 -0.10 -13.14
N SER A 88 -4.83 -0.42 -11.94
CA SER A 88 -4.82 -1.79 -11.42
C SER A 88 -5.73 -2.73 -12.20
N SER A 89 -5.27 -3.98 -12.36
CA SER A 89 -6.01 -5.02 -13.07
C SER A 89 -6.31 -6.25 -12.21
N GLY A 90 -5.88 -6.24 -10.96
CA GLY A 90 -6.04 -7.34 -10.03
C GLY A 90 -7.46 -7.60 -9.55
N ASP A 91 -7.75 -8.85 -9.20
CA ASP A 91 -8.99 -9.22 -8.51
C ASP A 91 -9.08 -8.59 -7.11
N PHE A 92 -7.91 -8.37 -6.47
CA PHE A 92 -7.74 -7.69 -5.19
C PHE A 92 -6.61 -6.69 -5.27
N VAL A 93 -6.74 -5.62 -4.51
CA VAL A 93 -5.76 -4.53 -4.47
C VAL A 93 -5.22 -4.36 -3.05
N TYR A 94 -3.90 -4.30 -2.93
CA TYR A 94 -3.21 -3.84 -1.72
C TYR A 94 -2.71 -2.43 -1.94
N GLU A 95 -3.08 -1.53 -1.05
CA GLU A 95 -2.66 -0.13 -1.06
C GLU A 95 -1.69 0.13 0.09
N PHE A 96 -0.49 0.61 -0.24
CA PHE A 96 0.54 1.00 0.72
C PHE A 96 0.82 2.49 0.61
N ASP A 97 0.37 3.24 1.58
CA ASP A 97 0.55 4.70 1.68
C ASP A 97 1.92 5.09 2.26
N SER A 98 2.68 4.12 2.74
CA SER A 98 4.01 4.28 3.31
C SER A 98 4.93 3.13 2.91
N THR A 99 6.23 3.42 2.79
CA THR A 99 7.29 2.43 2.58
C THR A 99 7.98 2.02 3.89
N ILE A 100 7.42 2.40 5.03
CA ILE A 100 7.89 1.97 6.35
C ILE A 100 7.17 0.69 6.73
N ILE A 101 7.95 -0.36 7.00
CA ILE A 101 7.40 -1.65 7.45
C ILE A 101 7.41 -1.67 8.97
N ASP A 102 6.28 -1.36 9.57
CA ASP A 102 6.02 -1.40 11.01
C ASP A 102 4.96 -2.43 11.41
N TYR A 103 4.72 -3.40 10.53
CA TYR A 103 3.69 -4.43 10.67
C TYR A 103 4.29 -5.84 10.60
N ASN A 104 3.50 -6.82 11.05
CA ASN A 104 3.89 -8.23 11.04
C ASN A 104 3.96 -8.78 9.60
N GLU A 105 4.97 -9.60 9.30
CA GLU A 105 5.18 -10.24 7.99
C GLU A 105 3.96 -11.04 7.49
N ASN A 106 3.12 -11.55 8.39
CA ASN A 106 1.92 -12.31 8.02
C ASN A 106 0.71 -11.43 7.64
N LEU A 107 0.86 -10.12 7.66
CA LEU A 107 -0.27 -9.21 7.51
C LEU A 107 -0.92 -9.30 6.13
N ILE A 108 -0.13 -9.46 5.06
CA ILE A 108 -0.64 -9.66 3.69
C ILE A 108 -1.52 -10.93 3.64
N LEU A 109 -1.05 -12.02 4.22
CA LEU A 109 -1.85 -13.24 4.26
C LEU A 109 -3.14 -13.08 5.09
N GLN A 110 -3.05 -12.45 6.25
CA GLN A 110 -4.20 -12.23 7.13
C GLN A 110 -5.26 -11.33 6.48
N SER A 111 -4.84 -10.24 5.83
CA SER A 111 -5.77 -9.38 5.09
C SER A 111 -6.38 -10.09 3.90
N TYR A 112 -5.62 -10.90 3.15
CA TYR A 112 -6.17 -11.74 2.09
C TYR A 112 -7.25 -12.69 2.61
N GLN A 113 -6.99 -13.37 3.72
CA GLN A 113 -7.97 -14.26 4.34
C GLN A 113 -9.27 -13.54 4.70
N LYS A 114 -9.19 -12.31 5.17
CA LYS A 114 -10.36 -11.49 5.45
C LYS A 114 -11.12 -11.09 4.17
N MET A 115 -10.41 -10.71 3.12
CA MET A 115 -11.03 -10.40 1.84
C MET A 115 -11.80 -11.58 1.25
N ILE A 116 -11.25 -12.79 1.30
CA ILE A 116 -11.95 -14.00 0.81
C ILE A 116 -13.11 -14.45 1.72
N GLU A 117 -13.17 -14.02 2.98
CA GLU A 117 -14.34 -14.18 3.85
C GLU A 117 -15.53 -13.28 3.41
N GLY A 118 -15.32 -12.36 2.47
CA GLY A 118 -16.36 -11.50 1.90
C GLY A 118 -16.34 -10.04 2.38
N TYR A 119 -15.23 -9.59 2.94
CA TYR A 119 -15.04 -8.17 3.27
C TYR A 119 -14.57 -7.40 2.04
N ASP A 120 -15.29 -6.36 1.65
CA ASP A 120 -14.94 -5.51 0.50
C ASP A 120 -13.69 -4.66 0.77
N ILE A 121 -13.49 -4.23 2.04
CA ILE A 121 -12.35 -3.43 2.46
C ILE A 121 -11.80 -3.99 3.77
N VAL A 122 -10.50 -4.22 3.80
CA VAL A 122 -9.75 -4.62 5.00
C VAL A 122 -8.70 -3.55 5.28
N ALA A 123 -8.94 -2.73 6.29
CA ALA A 123 -7.97 -1.72 6.72
C ALA A 123 -7.06 -2.28 7.81
N VAL A 124 -5.78 -2.00 7.69
CA VAL A 124 -4.76 -2.34 8.69
C VAL A 124 -4.30 -1.05 9.34
N SER A 125 -4.37 -1.01 10.65
CA SER A 125 -3.85 0.12 11.43
C SER A 125 -2.83 -0.38 12.46
N PRO A 126 -1.84 0.45 12.84
CA PRO A 126 -0.92 0.11 13.92
C PRO A 126 -1.70 -0.20 15.21
N ILE A 127 -1.26 -1.22 15.94
CA ILE A 127 -1.79 -1.49 17.28
C ILE A 127 -1.36 -0.32 18.17
N GLU A 128 -2.31 0.57 18.41
CA GLU A 128 -2.26 1.68 19.38
C GLU A 128 -1.03 2.60 19.34
N SER A 129 -1.20 3.75 18.76
CA SER A 129 -0.78 4.93 19.48
C SER A 129 -1.96 5.38 20.36
N ASP A 130 -1.84 5.29 21.67
CA ASP A 130 -2.77 5.89 22.65
C ASP A 130 -2.72 7.43 22.53
N ASN A 131 -3.00 7.92 21.34
CA ASN A 131 -2.92 9.33 21.03
C ASN A 131 -4.22 9.98 21.55
N LEU A 132 -4.14 10.53 22.75
CA LEU A 132 -5.21 11.32 23.36
C LEU A 132 -5.83 12.32 22.35
N ILE A 133 -5.03 12.82 21.41
CA ILE A 133 -5.44 13.74 20.35
C ILE A 133 -6.40 13.04 19.38
N SER A 134 -6.10 11.81 18.94
CA SER A 134 -7.00 11.05 18.05
C SER A 134 -8.31 10.73 18.74
N LYS A 135 -8.27 10.26 19.99
CA LYS A 135 -9.49 10.00 20.79
C LYS A 135 -10.35 11.26 20.97
N MET A 136 -9.71 12.42 21.18
CA MET A 136 -10.42 13.69 21.29
C MET A 136 -10.99 14.14 19.94
N PHE A 137 -10.24 13.97 18.85
CA PHE A 137 -10.71 14.29 17.49
C PHE A 137 -11.94 13.46 17.13
N TYR A 138 -11.91 12.15 17.28
CA TYR A 138 -13.05 11.28 16.96
C TYR A 138 -14.24 11.54 17.88
N LYS A 139 -14.03 11.92 19.14
CA LYS A 139 -15.11 12.31 20.04
C LYS A 139 -15.82 13.58 19.55
N ILE A 140 -15.05 14.57 19.10
CA ILE A 140 -15.58 15.81 18.52
C ILE A 140 -16.26 15.53 17.19
N TYR A 141 -15.60 14.78 16.30
CA TYR A 141 -16.13 14.40 14.99
C TYR A 141 -17.47 13.67 15.11
N ASN A 142 -17.55 12.63 15.94
CA ASN A 142 -18.77 11.85 16.17
C ASN A 142 -19.90 12.72 16.76
N TYR A 143 -19.57 13.68 17.61
CA TYR A 143 -20.55 14.61 18.17
C TYR A 143 -21.20 15.49 17.09
N TYR A 144 -20.40 16.01 16.14
CA TYR A 144 -20.92 16.88 15.08
C TYR A 144 -21.54 16.12 13.89
N THR A 145 -21.01 14.96 13.55
CA THR A 145 -21.50 14.20 12.38
C THR A 145 -22.62 13.21 12.74
N LYS A 146 -22.90 13.00 14.02
CA LYS A 146 -23.80 11.95 14.53
C LYS A 146 -23.43 10.54 14.03
N SER A 147 -22.17 10.31 13.72
CA SER A 147 -21.62 9.03 13.30
C SER A 147 -21.02 8.29 14.50
N GLU A 148 -21.07 6.96 14.48
CA GLU A 148 -20.48 6.11 15.53
C GLU A 148 -19.20 5.45 14.99
N TYR A 149 -18.15 6.22 14.73
CA TYR A 149 -16.83 5.63 14.53
C TYR A 149 -16.22 5.24 15.87
N LYS A 150 -15.95 3.94 16.06
CA LYS A 150 -15.18 3.42 17.20
C LYS A 150 -13.76 3.17 16.71
N LEU A 151 -12.79 3.68 17.47
CA LEU A 151 -11.39 3.28 17.38
C LEU A 151 -11.19 1.93 18.07
#